data_19bf3ff0c3741f11c43a05cac256ee33
#
_entry.id   19bf3ff0c3741f11c43a05cac256ee33
#
_cell.length_a   1.000
_cell.length_b   1.000
_cell.length_c   1.000
_cell.angle_alpha   90.00
_cell.angle_beta   90.00
_cell.angle_gamma   90.00
#
_symmetry.space_group_name_H-M   'P 1'
#
loop_
_entity.id
_entity.type
_entity.pdbx_description
1 polymer ?
#
loop_
_entity_poly.entity_id
_entity_poly.type
_entity_poly.pdbx_seq_one_letter_code
_entity_poly.pdbx_strand_id
1 'polypeptide(L)'
;MPASAPAELGMPLALVDTPALVIELDAFERNLKRLAQAVRGRGVRVRSHAKTHKCPEIALRQIAAGAVGVCCQKVSEAEAMVDGGIADVLVSNEIDRKSV
;
A
#
# COMPACT_ATOMS: atom_id res chain seq x y z
N MET A 1 -18.28 12.89 -15.89
CA MET A 1 -16.90 12.92 -16.41
C MET A 1 -15.95 12.47 -15.32
N PRO A 2 -15.10 11.51 -15.60
CA PRO A 2 -14.07 11.17 -14.62
C PRO A 2 -13.13 12.37 -14.43
N ALA A 3 -12.66 12.56 -13.20
CA ALA A 3 -11.66 13.57 -12.93
C ALA A 3 -10.36 13.24 -13.69
N SER A 4 -9.67 14.25 -14.19
CA SER A 4 -8.36 14.06 -14.79
C SER A 4 -7.36 13.65 -13.72
N ALA A 5 -6.38 12.82 -14.08
CA ALA A 5 -5.31 12.44 -13.18
C ALA A 5 -4.52 13.70 -12.76
N PRO A 6 -4.12 13.80 -11.48
CA PRO A 6 -3.36 14.96 -11.00
C PRO A 6 -1.96 15.06 -11.60
N ALA A 7 -1.46 13.96 -12.19
CA ALA A 7 -0.13 13.91 -12.78
C ALA A 7 -0.13 12.97 -13.98
N GLU A 8 0.75 13.26 -14.92
CA GLU A 8 1.04 12.40 -16.06
C GLU A 8 2.44 11.81 -15.89
N LEU A 9 2.65 10.61 -16.40
CA LEU A 9 3.96 9.97 -16.36
C LEU A 9 4.99 10.83 -17.08
N GLY A 10 6.11 11.07 -16.43
CA GLY A 10 7.21 11.84 -17.00
C GLY A 10 7.11 13.34 -16.82
N MET A 11 6.01 13.85 -16.24
CA MET A 11 5.91 15.30 -16.02
C MET A 11 6.82 15.75 -14.88
N PRO A 12 7.33 17.01 -14.93
CA PRO A 12 8.11 17.57 -13.84
C PRO A 12 7.28 17.67 -12.56
N LEU A 13 7.90 17.41 -11.41
CA LEU A 13 7.25 17.49 -10.11
C LEU A 13 6.58 18.86 -9.88
N ALA A 14 7.22 19.93 -10.33
CA ALA A 14 6.69 21.28 -10.18
C ALA A 14 5.35 21.52 -10.87
N LEU A 15 5.00 20.66 -11.85
CA LEU A 15 3.75 20.78 -12.60
C LEU A 15 2.65 19.83 -12.11
N VAL A 16 2.93 19.03 -11.09
CA VAL A 16 1.92 18.16 -10.48
C VAL A 16 0.89 19.01 -9.76
N ASP A 17 -0.38 18.72 -10.02
CA ASP A 17 -1.49 19.44 -9.37
C ASP A 17 -1.51 19.16 -7.87
N THR A 18 -1.88 20.16 -7.10
CA THR A 18 -1.88 20.08 -5.63
C THR A 18 -3.29 20.24 -5.07
N PRO A 19 -3.59 19.59 -3.93
CA PRO A 19 -2.69 18.77 -3.11
C PRO A 19 -2.40 17.42 -3.74
N ALA A 20 -1.21 16.88 -3.49
CA ALA A 20 -0.81 15.56 -4.00
C ALA A 20 0.13 14.88 -2.98
N LEU A 21 0.01 13.55 -2.90
CA LEU A 21 0.98 12.73 -2.16
C LEU A 21 2.12 12.36 -3.10
N VAL A 22 3.33 12.66 -2.68
CA VAL A 22 4.53 12.39 -3.47
C VAL A 22 5.39 11.38 -2.72
N ILE A 23 5.80 10.33 -3.42
CA ILE A 23 6.69 9.31 -2.87
C ILE A 23 8.04 9.44 -3.57
N GLU A 24 9.09 9.65 -2.78
CA GLU A 24 10.45 9.59 -3.30
C GLU A 24 10.84 8.12 -3.38
N LEU A 25 10.97 7.62 -4.61
CA LEU A 25 11.05 6.19 -4.87
C LEU A 25 12.30 5.53 -4.26
N ASP A 26 13.45 6.21 -4.31
CA ASP A 26 14.68 5.64 -3.76
C ASP A 26 14.58 5.47 -2.24
N ALA A 27 14.02 6.44 -1.55
CA ALA A 27 13.79 6.34 -0.10
C ALA A 27 12.78 5.23 0.22
N PHE A 28 11.72 5.13 -0.55
CA PHE A 28 10.73 4.08 -0.41
C PHE A 28 11.37 2.70 -0.54
N GLU A 29 12.16 2.48 -1.55
CA GLU A 29 12.85 1.20 -1.77
C GLU A 29 13.87 0.90 -0.67
N ARG A 30 14.61 1.90 -0.21
CA ARG A 30 15.53 1.71 0.92
C ARG A 30 14.78 1.29 2.18
N ASN A 31 13.63 1.89 2.45
CA ASN A 31 12.84 1.57 3.63
C ASN A 31 12.25 0.16 3.56
N LEU A 32 11.80 -0.29 2.38
CA LEU A 32 11.35 -1.66 2.19
C LEU A 32 12.46 -2.66 2.49
N LYS A 33 13.66 -2.42 1.97
CA LYS A 33 14.83 -3.27 2.21
C LYS A 33 15.23 -3.29 3.67
N ARG A 34 15.20 -2.12 4.31
CA ARG A 34 15.59 -1.99 5.72
C ARG A 34 14.69 -2.81 6.63
N LEU A 35 13.37 -2.77 6.41
CA LEU A 35 12.43 -3.57 7.19
C LEU A 35 12.63 -5.06 6.91
N ALA A 36 12.77 -5.46 5.65
CA ALA A 36 12.99 -6.85 5.27
C ALA A 36 14.25 -7.41 5.94
N GLN A 37 15.33 -6.65 5.97
CA GLN A 37 16.58 -7.03 6.62
C GLN A 37 16.45 -7.13 8.13
N ALA A 38 15.69 -6.21 8.74
CA ALA A 38 15.51 -6.16 10.20
C ALA A 38 14.80 -7.39 10.73
N VAL A 39 13.91 -8.00 9.95
CA VAL A 39 13.16 -9.20 10.38
C VAL A 39 13.77 -10.50 9.87
N ARG A 40 14.79 -10.43 9.04
CA ARG A 40 15.39 -11.60 8.41
C ARG A 40 15.99 -12.53 9.47
N GLY A 41 15.62 -13.81 9.39
CA GLY A 41 16.14 -14.81 10.32
C GLY A 41 15.60 -14.74 11.72
N ARG A 42 14.59 -13.89 11.98
CA ARG A 42 14.01 -13.72 13.33
C ARG A 42 12.76 -14.54 13.56
N GLY A 43 12.31 -15.32 12.57
CA GLY A 43 11.10 -16.13 12.70
C GLY A 43 9.80 -15.34 12.72
N VAL A 44 9.83 -14.07 12.32
CA VAL A 44 8.65 -13.21 12.20
C VAL A 44 8.39 -12.85 10.76
N ARG A 45 7.14 -12.54 10.45
CA ARG A 45 6.72 -12.11 9.13
C ARG A 45 6.07 -10.73 9.21
N VAL A 46 6.14 -9.96 8.13
CA VAL A 46 5.61 -8.60 8.08
C VAL A 46 4.26 -8.60 7.41
N ARG A 47 3.32 -7.89 8.03
CA ARG A 47 2.02 -7.58 7.47
C ARG A 47 1.75 -6.10 7.75
N SER A 48 2.04 -5.25 6.77
CA SER A 48 1.90 -3.80 6.94
C SER A 48 0.45 -3.37 6.78
N HIS A 49 0.10 -2.31 7.50
CA HIS A 49 -1.24 -1.75 7.40
C HIS A 49 -1.39 -0.89 6.15
N ALA A 50 -2.40 -1.17 5.33
CA ALA A 50 -2.64 -0.48 4.08
C ALA A 50 -3.55 0.76 4.22
N LYS A 51 -4.09 1.04 5.41
CA LYS A 51 -4.99 2.19 5.61
C LYS A 51 -4.31 3.52 5.33
N THR A 52 -2.99 3.58 5.47
CA THR A 52 -2.20 4.80 5.31
C THR A 52 -2.16 5.26 3.85
N HIS A 53 -1.90 4.32 2.95
CA HIS A 53 -1.70 4.66 1.54
C HIS A 53 -2.87 4.22 0.65
N LYS A 54 -3.59 3.17 1.02
CA LYS A 54 -4.72 2.61 0.26
C LYS A 54 -4.38 2.32 -1.21
N CYS A 55 -3.13 1.92 -1.45
CA CYS A 55 -2.58 1.76 -2.80
C CYS A 55 -2.11 0.32 -3.02
N PRO A 56 -2.79 -0.46 -3.87
CA PRO A 56 -2.38 -1.84 -4.15
C PRO A 56 -0.96 -1.96 -4.70
N GLU A 57 -0.50 -0.99 -5.51
CA GLU A 57 0.85 -1.01 -6.06
C GLU A 57 1.91 -0.96 -4.95
N ILE A 58 1.71 -0.13 -3.93
CA ILE A 58 2.61 -0.08 -2.77
C ILE A 58 2.58 -1.42 -2.04
N ALA A 59 1.39 -1.99 -1.83
CA ALA A 59 1.24 -3.28 -1.16
C ALA A 59 1.95 -4.40 -1.92
N LEU A 60 1.85 -4.43 -3.25
CA LEU A 60 2.55 -5.41 -4.08
C LEU A 60 4.07 -5.30 -3.94
N ARG A 61 4.59 -4.08 -3.85
CA ARG A 61 6.02 -3.86 -3.63
C ARG A 61 6.47 -4.31 -2.24
N GLN A 62 5.64 -4.13 -1.23
CA GLN A 62 5.91 -4.64 0.12
C GLN A 62 5.94 -6.18 0.12
N ILE A 63 5.02 -6.82 -0.57
CA ILE A 63 4.98 -8.28 -0.70
C ILE A 63 6.21 -8.78 -1.46
N ALA A 64 6.60 -8.12 -2.53
CA ALA A 64 7.81 -8.44 -3.27
C ALA A 64 9.07 -8.34 -2.40
N ALA A 65 9.06 -7.48 -1.39
CA ALA A 65 10.15 -7.35 -0.42
C ALA A 65 10.07 -8.36 0.73
N GLY A 66 9.06 -9.24 0.74
CA GLY A 66 8.95 -10.34 1.71
C GLY A 66 7.76 -10.27 2.66
N ALA A 67 6.90 -9.26 2.57
CA ALA A 67 5.69 -9.21 3.37
C ALA A 67 4.73 -10.33 2.97
N VAL A 68 3.97 -10.86 3.93
CA VAL A 68 3.01 -11.95 3.66
C VAL A 68 1.74 -11.45 2.99
N GLY A 69 1.42 -10.19 3.18
CA GLY A 69 0.21 -9.55 2.69
C GLY A 69 0.04 -8.21 3.37
N VAL A 70 -1.18 -7.73 3.48
CA VAL A 70 -1.49 -6.47 4.15
C VAL A 70 -2.60 -6.65 5.17
N CYS A 71 -2.73 -5.71 6.08
CA CYS A 71 -3.95 -5.56 6.86
C CYS A 71 -4.66 -4.26 6.49
N CYS A 72 -5.98 -4.28 6.65
CA CYS A 72 -6.85 -3.16 6.33
C CYS A 72 -7.76 -2.87 7.51
N GLN A 73 -8.28 -1.66 7.57
CA GLN A 73 -9.21 -1.26 8.62
C GLN A 73 -10.65 -1.51 8.22
N LYS A 74 -11.00 -1.29 6.95
CA LYS A 74 -12.36 -1.41 6.44
C LYS A 74 -12.44 -2.50 5.38
N VAL A 75 -13.62 -3.12 5.28
CA VAL A 75 -13.90 -4.10 4.23
C VAL A 75 -13.71 -3.50 2.84
N SER A 76 -14.13 -2.24 2.63
CA SER A 76 -13.95 -1.57 1.34
C SER A 76 -12.47 -1.39 0.97
N GLU A 77 -11.61 -1.15 1.94
CA GLU A 77 -10.15 -1.12 1.71
C GLU A 77 -9.63 -2.50 1.31
N ALA A 78 -10.11 -3.54 2.01
CA ALA A 78 -9.73 -4.92 1.71
C ALA A 78 -10.16 -5.32 0.30
N GLU A 79 -11.37 -4.96 -0.11
CA GLU A 79 -11.86 -5.21 -1.47
C GLU A 79 -10.97 -4.55 -2.51
N ALA A 80 -10.59 -3.29 -2.28
CA ALA A 80 -9.69 -2.57 -3.19
C ALA A 80 -8.32 -3.25 -3.30
N MET A 81 -7.79 -3.75 -2.19
CA MET A 81 -6.52 -4.49 -2.21
C MET A 81 -6.64 -5.80 -2.98
N VAL A 82 -7.70 -6.57 -2.74
CA VAL A 82 -7.94 -7.82 -3.47
C VAL A 82 -8.12 -7.56 -4.96
N ASP A 83 -8.90 -6.55 -5.32
CA ASP A 83 -9.09 -6.17 -6.73
C ASP A 83 -7.77 -5.74 -7.38
N GLY A 84 -6.88 -5.17 -6.61
CA GLY A 84 -5.54 -4.77 -7.06
C GLY A 84 -4.52 -5.90 -7.11
N GLY A 85 -4.91 -7.14 -6.76
CA GLY A 85 -4.05 -8.32 -6.89
C GLY A 85 -3.42 -8.82 -5.59
N ILE A 86 -3.83 -8.31 -4.43
CA ILE A 86 -3.29 -8.77 -3.14
C ILE A 86 -4.06 -10.01 -2.72
N ALA A 87 -3.35 -11.14 -2.58
CA ALA A 87 -3.96 -12.43 -2.27
C ALA A 87 -4.23 -12.64 -0.78
N ASP A 88 -3.51 -11.97 0.10
CA ASP A 88 -3.58 -12.19 1.55
C ASP A 88 -3.85 -10.87 2.26
N VAL A 89 -5.11 -10.69 2.67
CA VAL A 89 -5.57 -9.46 3.31
C VAL A 89 -6.25 -9.81 4.63
N LEU A 90 -5.83 -9.17 5.71
CA LEU A 90 -6.45 -9.26 7.02
C LEU A 90 -7.20 -7.96 7.32
N VAL A 91 -8.47 -8.07 7.69
CA VAL A 91 -9.19 -6.92 8.24
C VAL A 91 -8.97 -6.92 9.75
N SER A 92 -8.20 -5.95 10.24
CA SER A 92 -7.76 -5.90 11.63
C SER A 92 -8.61 -4.93 12.46
N ASN A 93 -9.91 -4.96 12.26
CA ASN A 93 -10.86 -4.09 12.95
C ASN A 93 -12.22 -4.79 13.04
N GLU A 94 -13.08 -4.25 13.88
CA GLU A 94 -14.45 -4.74 14.00
C GLU A 94 -15.22 -4.52 12.70
N ILE A 95 -16.04 -5.50 12.35
CA ILE A 95 -16.88 -5.47 11.15
C ILE A 95 -18.34 -5.56 11.61
N ASP A 96 -19.15 -4.60 11.19
CA ASP A 96 -20.59 -4.66 11.42
C ASP A 96 -21.33 -5.02 10.12
N ARG A 97 -22.66 -5.14 10.20
CA ARG A 97 -23.48 -5.50 9.03
C ARG A 97 -23.38 -4.49 7.90
N LYS A 98 -23.10 -3.22 8.23
CA LYS A 98 -22.99 -2.15 7.22
C LYS A 98 -21.65 -2.19 6.49
N SER A 99 -20.68 -2.88 7.06
CA SER A 99 -19.33 -2.97 6.51
C SER A 99 -19.16 -4.16 5.55
N VAL A 100 -20.19 -4.98 5.41
CA VAL A 100 -20.13 -6.22 4.63
C VAL A 100 -20.98 -6.13 3.37
#